data_0eec72a5256f8db70e48ba1a621def9d
#
_entry.id   0eec72a5256f8db70e48ba1a621def9d
#
_cell.length_a   1.000
_cell.length_b   1.000
_cell.length_c   1.000
_cell.angle_alpha   90.00
_cell.angle_beta   90.00
_cell.angle_gamma   90.00
#
_symmetry.space_group_name_H-M   'P 1'
#
loop_
_entity.id
_entity.type
_entity.pdbx_description
1 polymer ?
#
loop_
_entity_poly.entity_id
_entity_poly.type
_entity_poly.pdbx_seq_one_letter_code
_entity_poly.pdbx_strand_id
1 'polypeptide(L)'
;IRLPGYTSREKNEIATRYILPRQIREHGLHKNEFQLEDGVINDIIEDYTREAGVRNLEREIGKLARKSVRKLLTPEIKSITIDRANLEDYLGVAKYRRSEDDLRNKIGCVTGLAWTSVGGETLQIEATVFRGKGKLNLTGQLGDVMKESIQAASSVIRSYLETHLPDLRYGEYDIHMHLPEGATPKNGPSAGIGMATALLSALCK
;
A
#
# COMPACT_ATOMS: atom_id res chain seq x y z
N ILE A 1 -4.53 16.72 -22.56
CA ILE A 1 -5.55 15.80 -22.02
C ILE A 1 -4.88 15.02 -20.91
N ARG A 2 -5.38 15.13 -19.66
CA ARG A 2 -4.89 14.34 -18.53
C ARG A 2 -5.75 13.07 -18.45
N LEU A 3 -5.13 11.90 -18.62
CA LEU A 3 -5.78 10.61 -18.42
C LEU A 3 -5.43 10.14 -17.00
N PRO A 4 -6.40 10.00 -16.09
CA PRO A 4 -6.14 9.42 -14.78
C PRO A 4 -5.83 7.92 -14.90
N GLY A 5 -5.14 7.37 -13.89
CA GLY A 5 -4.98 5.92 -13.78
C GLY A 5 -6.31 5.22 -13.46
N TYR A 6 -6.39 3.94 -13.78
CA TYR A 6 -7.54 3.12 -13.43
C TYR A 6 -7.54 2.76 -11.95
N THR A 7 -8.72 2.77 -11.34
CA THR A 7 -8.95 2.21 -10.00
C THR A 7 -8.85 0.68 -10.04
N SER A 8 -8.64 0.04 -8.88
CA SER A 8 -8.62 -1.43 -8.79
C SER A 8 -9.90 -2.08 -9.33
N ARG A 9 -11.05 -1.44 -9.11
CA ARG A 9 -12.35 -1.89 -9.64
C ARG A 9 -12.39 -1.83 -11.16
N GLU A 10 -11.96 -0.73 -11.75
CA GLU A 10 -11.88 -0.59 -13.22
C GLU A 10 -10.89 -1.56 -13.83
N LYS A 11 -9.73 -1.77 -13.20
CA LYS A 11 -8.74 -2.78 -13.64
C LYS A 11 -9.33 -4.19 -13.63
N ASN A 12 -10.08 -4.53 -12.57
CA ASN A 12 -10.76 -5.82 -12.47
C ASN A 12 -11.78 -6.01 -13.61
N GLU A 13 -12.64 -5.03 -13.85
CA GLU A 13 -13.61 -5.05 -14.94
C GLU A 13 -12.94 -5.19 -16.33
N ILE A 14 -11.87 -4.43 -16.56
CA ILE A 14 -11.09 -4.52 -17.82
C ILE A 14 -10.46 -5.91 -17.94
N ALA A 15 -9.88 -6.44 -16.87
CA ALA A 15 -9.26 -7.76 -16.89
C ALA A 15 -10.27 -8.86 -17.16
N THR A 16 -11.39 -8.86 -16.46
CA THR A 16 -12.43 -9.88 -16.59
C THR A 16 -13.10 -9.85 -17.96
N ARG A 17 -13.44 -8.66 -18.46
CA ARG A 17 -14.22 -8.53 -19.72
C ARG A 17 -13.37 -8.60 -20.98
N TYR A 18 -12.11 -8.17 -20.90
CA TYR A 18 -11.30 -8.01 -22.11
C TYR A 18 -9.98 -8.77 -22.08
N ILE A 19 -9.19 -8.65 -21.00
CA ILE A 19 -7.84 -9.23 -20.95
C ILE A 19 -7.91 -10.75 -20.86
N LEU A 20 -8.62 -11.27 -19.87
CA LEU A 20 -8.71 -12.71 -19.63
C LEU A 20 -9.27 -13.49 -20.84
N PRO A 21 -10.41 -13.08 -21.44
CA PRO A 21 -10.91 -13.75 -22.63
C PRO A 21 -9.95 -13.68 -23.83
N ARG A 22 -9.22 -12.56 -23.97
CA ARG A 22 -8.20 -12.42 -25.02
C ARG A 22 -7.03 -13.37 -24.75
N GLN A 23 -6.50 -13.42 -23.54
CA GLN A 23 -5.38 -14.30 -23.19
C GLN A 23 -5.75 -15.79 -23.33
N ILE A 24 -6.96 -16.19 -22.97
CA ILE A 24 -7.47 -17.55 -23.19
C ILE A 24 -7.39 -17.89 -24.68
N ARG A 25 -7.95 -17.03 -25.55
CA ARG A 25 -7.97 -17.23 -27.00
C ARG A 25 -6.56 -17.23 -27.63
N GLU A 26 -5.71 -16.26 -27.27
CA GLU A 26 -4.37 -16.12 -27.82
C GLU A 26 -3.45 -17.29 -27.47
N HIS A 27 -3.70 -17.97 -26.34
CA HIS A 27 -2.94 -19.15 -25.93
C HIS A 27 -3.62 -20.48 -26.30
N GLY A 28 -4.69 -20.46 -27.09
CA GLY A 28 -5.39 -21.67 -27.53
C GLY A 28 -6.07 -22.47 -26.42
N LEU A 29 -6.40 -21.82 -25.31
CA LEU A 29 -7.09 -22.41 -24.18
C LEU A 29 -8.61 -22.40 -24.40
N HIS A 30 -9.32 -23.39 -23.85
CA HIS A 30 -10.77 -23.41 -23.79
C HIS A 30 -11.26 -23.03 -22.39
N LYS A 31 -12.47 -22.47 -22.30
CA LYS A 31 -13.06 -22.02 -21.03
C LYS A 31 -13.24 -23.14 -19.99
N ASN A 32 -13.37 -24.38 -20.44
CA ASN A 32 -13.47 -25.57 -19.58
C ASN A 32 -12.11 -26.10 -19.13
N GLU A 33 -11.02 -25.64 -19.73
CA GLU A 33 -9.65 -26.10 -19.41
C GLU A 33 -8.93 -25.14 -18.48
N PHE A 34 -9.30 -23.84 -18.50
CA PHE A 34 -8.65 -22.81 -17.73
C PHE A 34 -9.66 -21.85 -17.11
N GLN A 35 -9.65 -21.78 -15.78
CA GLN A 35 -10.52 -20.93 -15.00
C GLN A 35 -9.73 -20.19 -13.91
N LEU A 36 -10.15 -18.98 -13.61
CA LEU A 36 -9.71 -18.23 -12.43
C LEU A 36 -10.88 -18.18 -11.46
N GLU A 37 -10.65 -18.49 -10.20
CA GLU A 37 -11.65 -18.31 -9.14
C GLU A 37 -11.94 -16.81 -8.90
N ASP A 38 -13.11 -16.57 -8.31
CA ASP A 38 -13.50 -15.22 -7.92
C ASP A 38 -12.47 -14.61 -6.96
N GLY A 39 -12.09 -13.35 -7.24
CA GLY A 39 -11.10 -12.64 -6.43
C GLY A 39 -9.66 -12.76 -6.91
N VAL A 40 -9.27 -13.79 -7.67
CA VAL A 40 -7.89 -13.99 -8.15
C VAL A 40 -7.38 -12.79 -8.97
N ILE A 41 -8.22 -12.17 -9.77
CA ILE A 41 -7.83 -10.97 -10.53
C ILE A 41 -7.50 -9.80 -9.57
N ASN A 42 -8.26 -9.65 -8.49
CA ASN A 42 -7.96 -8.66 -7.46
C ASN A 42 -6.63 -8.96 -6.75
N ASP A 43 -6.39 -10.24 -6.40
CA ASP A 43 -5.12 -10.66 -5.81
C ASP A 43 -3.93 -10.34 -6.76
N ILE A 44 -4.09 -10.55 -8.07
CA ILE A 44 -3.06 -10.18 -9.05
C ILE A 44 -2.85 -8.65 -9.09
N ILE A 45 -3.93 -7.87 -9.06
CA ILE A 45 -3.85 -6.41 -9.06
C ILE A 45 -3.12 -5.90 -7.83
N GLU A 46 -3.43 -6.42 -6.65
CA GLU A 46 -2.90 -5.96 -5.37
C GLU A 46 -1.49 -6.48 -5.08
N ASP A 47 -1.25 -7.78 -5.32
CA ASP A 47 -0.05 -8.45 -4.86
C ASP A 47 1.05 -8.54 -5.96
N TYR A 48 0.71 -8.42 -7.24
CA TYR A 48 1.66 -8.61 -8.34
C TYR A 48 1.84 -7.42 -9.26
N THR A 49 0.96 -6.41 -9.19
CA THR A 49 1.04 -5.23 -10.06
C THR A 49 1.00 -3.92 -9.29
N ARG A 50 1.75 -2.91 -9.80
CA ARG A 50 1.74 -1.54 -9.28
C ARG A 50 1.90 -0.59 -10.44
N GLU A 51 0.78 -0.19 -11.04
CA GLU A 51 0.74 0.60 -12.27
C GLU A 51 -0.54 1.43 -12.38
N ALA A 52 -0.49 2.53 -13.12
CA ALA A 52 -1.68 3.35 -13.42
C ALA A 52 -2.61 2.69 -14.44
N GLY A 53 -2.06 1.91 -15.39
CA GLY A 53 -2.79 1.18 -16.42
C GLY A 53 -3.05 -0.28 -16.07
N VAL A 54 -3.07 -1.13 -17.12
CA VAL A 54 -3.33 -2.58 -17.03
C VAL A 54 -2.29 -3.43 -17.79
N ARG A 55 -1.17 -2.84 -18.21
CA ARG A 55 -0.17 -3.54 -19.03
C ARG A 55 0.54 -4.66 -18.27
N ASN A 56 0.93 -4.41 -17.02
CA ASN A 56 1.54 -5.45 -16.18
C ASN A 56 0.51 -6.50 -15.77
N LEU A 57 -0.72 -6.08 -15.46
CA LEU A 57 -1.84 -6.99 -15.19
C LEU A 57 -2.06 -7.96 -16.38
N GLU A 58 -2.08 -7.45 -17.59
CA GLU A 58 -2.15 -8.28 -18.79
C GLU A 58 -0.97 -9.26 -18.90
N ARG A 59 0.25 -8.81 -18.60
CA ARG A 59 1.44 -9.67 -18.64
C ARG A 59 1.39 -10.78 -17.59
N GLU A 60 0.91 -10.49 -16.37
CA GLU A 60 0.76 -11.51 -15.33
C GLU A 60 -0.36 -12.52 -15.68
N ILE A 61 -1.50 -12.07 -16.19
CA ILE A 61 -2.57 -12.97 -16.69
C ILE A 61 -2.04 -13.82 -17.86
N GLY A 62 -1.27 -13.25 -18.79
CA GLY A 62 -0.62 -14.00 -19.85
C GLY A 62 0.39 -15.03 -19.36
N LYS A 63 1.08 -14.80 -18.22
CA LYS A 63 1.93 -15.82 -17.59
C LYS A 63 1.12 -16.98 -17.05
N LEU A 64 -0.04 -16.70 -16.42
CA LEU A 64 -0.95 -17.74 -15.94
C LEU A 64 -1.38 -18.63 -17.11
N ALA A 65 -1.85 -18.01 -18.19
CA ALA A 65 -2.28 -18.74 -19.39
C ALA A 65 -1.16 -19.62 -19.95
N ARG A 66 0.04 -19.07 -20.18
CA ARG A 66 1.18 -19.84 -20.71
C ARG A 66 1.59 -21.01 -19.80
N LYS A 67 1.69 -20.81 -18.49
CA LYS A 67 2.04 -21.89 -17.56
C LYS A 67 0.94 -22.94 -17.49
N SER A 68 -0.33 -22.55 -17.62
CA SER A 68 -1.45 -23.48 -17.69
C SER A 68 -1.42 -24.33 -18.96
N VAL A 69 -1.16 -23.74 -20.12
CA VAL A 69 -0.94 -24.51 -21.35
C VAL A 69 0.13 -25.56 -21.16
N ARG A 70 1.27 -25.17 -20.57
CA ARG A 70 2.36 -26.13 -20.34
C ARG A 70 1.94 -27.29 -19.41
N LYS A 71 1.15 -27.04 -18.38
CA LYS A 71 0.64 -28.10 -17.47
C LYS A 71 -0.39 -28.99 -18.17
N LEU A 72 -1.25 -28.42 -19.02
CA LEU A 72 -2.27 -29.17 -19.78
C LEU A 72 -1.68 -30.09 -20.87
N LEU A 73 -0.40 -29.94 -21.22
CA LEU A 73 0.30 -30.92 -22.07
C LEU A 73 0.57 -32.25 -21.35
N THR A 74 0.40 -32.31 -20.04
CA THR A 74 0.48 -33.54 -19.26
C THR A 74 -0.85 -34.29 -19.40
N PRO A 75 -0.88 -35.54 -19.90
CA PRO A 75 -2.12 -36.24 -20.26
C PRO A 75 -3.16 -36.39 -19.14
N GLU A 76 -2.68 -36.42 -17.88
CA GLU A 76 -3.54 -36.57 -16.69
C GLU A 76 -4.29 -35.29 -16.33
N ILE A 77 -3.85 -34.12 -16.79
CA ILE A 77 -4.41 -32.82 -16.41
C ILE A 77 -5.38 -32.37 -17.51
N LYS A 78 -6.68 -32.39 -17.21
CA LYS A 78 -7.72 -31.99 -18.18
C LYS A 78 -8.20 -30.54 -18.00
N SER A 79 -8.04 -30.00 -16.81
CA SER A 79 -8.43 -28.63 -16.49
C SER A 79 -7.57 -28.06 -15.38
N ILE A 80 -7.47 -26.75 -15.34
CA ILE A 80 -6.71 -25.99 -14.33
C ILE A 80 -7.61 -24.88 -13.82
N THR A 81 -7.81 -24.89 -12.52
CA THR A 81 -8.43 -23.78 -11.79
C THR A 81 -7.35 -23.08 -10.96
N ILE A 82 -7.23 -21.78 -11.14
CA ILE A 82 -6.30 -20.97 -10.36
C ILE A 82 -7.08 -20.27 -9.26
N ASP A 83 -6.66 -20.48 -8.04
CA ASP A 83 -7.16 -19.88 -6.82
C ASP A 83 -6.04 -19.11 -6.10
N ARG A 84 -6.37 -18.47 -4.99
CA ARG A 84 -5.40 -17.72 -4.18
C ARG A 84 -4.28 -18.61 -3.63
N ALA A 85 -4.58 -19.86 -3.29
CA ALA A 85 -3.61 -20.77 -2.65
C ALA A 85 -2.52 -21.23 -3.64
N ASN A 86 -2.89 -21.44 -4.90
CA ASN A 86 -1.95 -21.90 -5.93
C ASN A 86 -1.40 -20.78 -6.84
N LEU A 87 -1.82 -19.53 -6.64
CA LEU A 87 -1.39 -18.39 -7.47
C LEU A 87 0.13 -18.18 -7.45
N GLU A 88 0.79 -18.41 -6.32
CA GLU A 88 2.25 -18.31 -6.17
C GLU A 88 3.00 -19.35 -7.03
N ASP A 89 2.44 -20.52 -7.30
CA ASP A 89 3.06 -21.54 -8.18
C ASP A 89 3.19 -21.03 -9.62
N TYR A 90 2.29 -20.15 -10.02
CA TYR A 90 2.27 -19.57 -11.36
C TYR A 90 3.03 -18.26 -11.46
N LEU A 91 2.86 -17.35 -10.52
CA LEU A 91 3.43 -16.00 -10.60
C LEU A 91 4.70 -15.83 -9.77
N GLY A 92 4.99 -16.76 -8.85
CA GLY A 92 6.05 -16.64 -7.86
C GLY A 92 5.57 -15.88 -6.64
N VAL A 93 6.48 -15.60 -5.72
CA VAL A 93 6.19 -14.86 -4.48
C VAL A 93 5.58 -13.50 -4.79
N ALA A 94 4.53 -13.14 -4.05
CA ALA A 94 3.87 -11.84 -4.15
C ALA A 94 4.89 -10.69 -4.00
N LYS A 95 4.85 -9.74 -4.94
CA LYS A 95 5.79 -8.61 -5.00
C LYS A 95 5.44 -7.52 -4.00
N TYR A 96 4.14 -7.39 -3.70
CA TYR A 96 3.56 -6.31 -2.90
C TYR A 96 2.66 -6.94 -1.84
N ARG A 97 3.24 -7.34 -0.71
CA ARG A 97 2.46 -7.86 0.43
C ARG A 97 2.12 -6.71 1.37
N ARG A 98 0.88 -6.58 1.75
CA ARG A 98 0.50 -5.77 2.91
C ARG A 98 0.94 -6.52 4.17
N SER A 99 1.68 -5.85 5.03
CA SER A 99 2.01 -6.43 6.34
C SER A 99 0.75 -6.44 7.22
N GLU A 100 0.40 -7.59 7.78
CA GLU A 100 -0.67 -7.68 8.78
C GLU A 100 -0.36 -6.86 10.04
N ASP A 101 0.93 -6.61 10.31
CA ASP A 101 1.37 -5.74 11.39
C ASP A 101 0.97 -4.28 11.22
N ASP A 102 0.69 -3.83 10.00
CA ASP A 102 0.22 -2.48 9.70
C ASP A 102 -1.22 -2.24 10.19
N LEU A 103 -1.97 -3.29 10.50
CA LEU A 103 -3.36 -3.21 10.98
C LEU A 103 -3.47 -3.23 12.51
N ARG A 104 -2.38 -3.42 13.25
CA ARG A 104 -2.40 -3.44 14.71
C ARG A 104 -2.35 -2.04 15.28
N ASN A 105 -3.14 -1.79 16.32
CA ASN A 105 -3.06 -0.55 17.08
C ASN A 105 -1.72 -0.45 17.82
N LYS A 106 -0.90 0.51 17.43
CA LYS A 106 0.40 0.79 18.03
C LYS A 106 0.41 2.22 18.58
N ILE A 107 0.90 2.39 19.83
CA ILE A 107 1.09 3.73 20.40
C ILE A 107 2.10 4.50 19.56
N GLY A 108 1.79 5.75 19.24
CA GLY A 108 2.66 6.59 18.42
C GLY A 108 2.65 6.26 16.93
N CYS A 109 1.77 5.37 16.49
CA CYS A 109 1.69 4.98 15.08
C CYS A 109 0.29 5.28 14.50
N VAL A 110 0.24 5.94 13.36
CA VAL A 110 -1.00 6.28 12.64
C VAL A 110 -0.85 5.94 11.17
N THR A 111 -1.89 5.33 10.61
CA THR A 111 -1.95 5.09 9.17
C THR A 111 -2.57 6.30 8.47
N GLY A 112 -1.76 7.01 7.72
CA GLY A 112 -2.19 8.07 6.81
C GLY A 112 -2.58 7.51 5.44
N LEU A 113 -3.19 8.37 4.62
CA LEU A 113 -3.52 8.06 3.24
C LEU A 113 -2.68 8.94 2.31
N ALA A 114 -2.08 8.32 1.31
CA ALA A 114 -1.33 9.00 0.26
C ALA A 114 -1.95 8.68 -1.10
N TRP A 115 -1.89 9.67 -2.01
CA TRP A 115 -2.25 9.47 -3.41
C TRP A 115 -0.99 9.45 -4.26
N THR A 116 -0.88 8.45 -5.12
CA THR A 116 0.25 8.29 -6.03
C THR A 116 -0.24 8.19 -7.48
N SER A 117 0.67 8.25 -8.43
CA SER A 117 0.34 8.05 -9.86
C SER A 117 -0.25 6.67 -10.17
N VAL A 118 -0.10 5.71 -9.26
CA VAL A 118 -0.57 4.34 -9.40
C VAL A 118 -1.80 4.02 -8.55
N GLY A 119 -2.31 5.00 -7.80
CA GLY A 119 -3.50 4.88 -6.96
C GLY A 119 -3.29 5.36 -5.53
N GLY A 120 -4.25 5.06 -4.65
CA GLY A 120 -4.16 5.34 -3.23
C GLY A 120 -3.26 4.34 -2.52
N GLU A 121 -2.45 4.82 -1.58
CA GLU A 121 -1.58 4.02 -0.73
C GLU A 121 -1.76 4.40 0.74
N THR A 122 -1.44 3.48 1.63
CA THR A 122 -1.33 3.78 3.05
C THR A 122 0.09 4.27 3.35
N LEU A 123 0.20 5.22 4.26
CA LEU A 123 1.46 5.78 4.73
C LEU A 123 1.51 5.63 6.25
N GLN A 124 2.45 4.87 6.74
CA GLN A 124 2.67 4.78 8.19
C GLN A 124 3.35 6.06 8.68
N ILE A 125 2.86 6.59 9.79
CA ILE A 125 3.42 7.75 10.49
C ILE A 125 3.77 7.27 11.90
N GLU A 126 5.03 7.28 12.23
CA GLU A 126 5.55 6.79 13.50
C GLU A 126 6.13 7.95 14.32
N ALA A 127 5.69 8.08 15.55
CA ALA A 127 6.22 9.03 16.52
C ALA A 127 6.78 8.31 17.73
N THR A 128 8.02 8.58 18.08
CA THR A 128 8.67 8.10 19.28
C THR A 128 9.09 9.29 20.15
N VAL A 129 8.83 9.19 21.44
CA VAL A 129 9.18 10.24 22.42
C VAL A 129 10.06 9.65 23.51
N PHE A 130 11.04 10.42 23.94
CA PHE A 130 11.96 10.08 25.02
C PHE A 130 12.40 11.34 25.78
N ARG A 131 12.84 11.20 27.00
CA ARG A 131 13.30 12.33 27.81
C ARG A 131 14.41 13.10 27.09
N GLY A 132 14.28 14.43 27.00
CA GLY A 132 15.19 15.27 26.22
C GLY A 132 15.04 16.76 26.53
N LYS A 133 15.27 17.60 25.52
CA LYS A 133 15.25 19.06 25.59
C LYS A 133 14.32 19.72 24.56
N GLY A 134 13.30 19.01 24.09
CA GLY A 134 12.34 19.52 23.10
C GLY A 134 12.81 19.45 21.66
N LYS A 135 13.77 18.56 21.33
CA LYS A 135 14.31 18.44 20.00
C LYS A 135 13.36 17.62 19.09
N LEU A 136 13.09 18.11 17.88
CA LEU A 136 12.29 17.42 16.88
C LEU A 136 13.21 16.86 15.78
N ASN A 137 13.30 15.55 15.68
CA ASN A 137 14.04 14.84 14.66
C ASN A 137 13.06 14.26 13.62
N LEU A 138 13.37 14.43 12.34
CA LEU A 138 12.52 14.03 11.22
C LEU A 138 13.31 13.12 10.28
N THR A 139 12.71 11.96 9.91
CA THR A 139 13.29 11.02 8.96
C THR A 139 12.24 10.48 7.97
N GLY A 140 12.66 9.97 6.79
CA GLY A 140 11.78 9.38 5.78
C GLY A 140 11.72 10.15 4.45
N GLN A 141 12.77 10.90 4.07
CA GLN A 141 12.84 11.71 2.84
C GLN A 141 11.63 12.65 2.67
N LEU A 142 11.43 13.50 3.69
CA LEU A 142 10.33 14.44 3.75
C LEU A 142 10.65 15.68 2.94
N GLY A 143 9.74 16.07 2.04
CA GLY A 143 9.78 17.35 1.35
C GLY A 143 9.46 18.52 2.30
N ASP A 144 9.73 19.73 1.85
CA ASP A 144 9.66 20.92 2.72
C ASP A 144 8.22 21.21 3.20
N VAL A 145 7.20 21.03 2.36
CA VAL A 145 5.80 21.17 2.74
C VAL A 145 5.41 20.18 3.85
N MET A 146 5.92 18.96 3.79
CA MET A 146 5.66 17.95 4.83
C MET A 146 6.39 18.27 6.13
N LYS A 147 7.63 18.75 6.08
CA LYS A 147 8.36 19.22 7.27
C LYS A 147 7.64 20.39 7.95
N GLU A 148 7.15 21.35 7.17
CA GLU A 148 6.35 22.46 7.67
C GLU A 148 5.05 21.98 8.32
N SER A 149 4.37 21.01 7.71
CA SER A 149 3.17 20.39 8.27
C SER A 149 3.44 19.71 9.62
N ILE A 150 4.59 19.04 9.78
CA ILE A 150 5.01 18.43 11.05
C ILE A 150 5.29 19.52 12.12
N GLN A 151 5.95 20.61 11.75
CA GLN A 151 6.21 21.72 12.65
C GLN A 151 4.90 22.37 13.13
N ALA A 152 3.93 22.55 12.23
CA ALA A 152 2.60 23.05 12.56
C ALA A 152 1.86 22.10 13.51
N ALA A 153 1.86 20.79 13.21
CA ALA A 153 1.29 19.74 14.07
C ALA A 153 1.91 19.75 15.46
N SER A 154 3.24 19.84 15.54
CA SER A 154 4.00 19.94 16.79
C SER A 154 3.60 21.16 17.64
N SER A 155 3.43 22.31 17.00
CA SER A 155 3.00 23.55 17.67
C SER A 155 1.57 23.44 18.23
N VAL A 156 0.65 22.83 17.44
CA VAL A 156 -0.74 22.57 17.88
C VAL A 156 -0.75 21.64 19.10
N ILE A 157 0.00 20.54 19.06
CA ILE A 157 0.04 19.57 20.17
C ILE A 157 0.65 20.21 21.40
N ARG A 158 1.72 21.00 21.27
CA ARG A 158 2.30 21.73 22.39
C ARG A 158 1.27 22.64 23.07
N SER A 159 0.56 23.45 22.31
CA SER A 159 -0.50 24.34 22.83
C SER A 159 -1.64 23.54 23.49
N TYR A 160 -2.03 22.43 22.87
CA TYR A 160 -3.07 21.54 23.43
C TYR A 160 -2.64 20.95 24.80
N LEU A 161 -1.41 20.46 24.91
CA LEU A 161 -0.89 19.90 26.17
C LEU A 161 -0.77 20.94 27.27
N GLU A 162 -0.26 22.13 26.96
CA GLU A 162 -0.17 23.24 27.91
C GLU A 162 -1.55 23.60 28.52
N THR A 163 -2.62 23.42 27.74
CA THR A 163 -3.99 23.74 28.18
C THR A 163 -4.68 22.58 28.91
N HIS A 164 -4.51 21.34 28.41
CA HIS A 164 -5.33 20.21 28.86
C HIS A 164 -4.55 19.22 29.74
N LEU A 165 -3.21 19.18 29.62
CA LEU A 165 -2.33 18.27 30.36
C LEU A 165 -1.08 19.01 30.85
N PRO A 166 -1.21 20.01 31.73
CA PRO A 166 -0.12 20.91 32.14
C PRO A 166 1.05 20.19 32.80
N ASP A 167 0.82 19.03 33.40
CA ASP A 167 1.85 18.21 34.04
C ASP A 167 2.78 17.53 33.00
N LEU A 168 2.32 17.42 31.75
CA LEU A 168 3.08 16.84 30.65
C LEU A 168 3.81 17.94 29.88
N ARG A 169 5.05 18.24 30.30
CA ARG A 169 5.87 19.32 29.74
C ARG A 169 6.49 18.89 28.43
N TYR A 170 5.90 19.31 27.30
CA TYR A 170 6.39 19.02 25.95
C TYR A 170 7.90 19.26 25.78
N GLY A 171 8.44 20.35 26.33
CA GLY A 171 9.85 20.71 26.23
C GLY A 171 10.84 19.78 26.94
N GLU A 172 10.36 18.84 27.76
CA GLU A 172 11.19 17.83 28.44
C GLU A 172 11.33 16.54 27.62
N TYR A 173 10.76 16.49 26.41
CA TYR A 173 10.82 15.32 25.53
C TYR A 173 11.46 15.68 24.21
N ASP A 174 12.38 14.86 23.75
CA ASP A 174 12.81 14.83 22.37
C ASP A 174 11.87 13.92 21.58
N ILE A 175 11.57 14.31 20.37
CA ILE A 175 10.61 13.65 19.49
C ILE A 175 11.33 13.18 18.24
N HIS A 176 11.12 11.94 17.86
CA HIS A 176 11.51 11.43 16.55
C HIS A 176 10.25 11.04 15.77
N MET A 177 10.01 11.72 14.67
CA MET A 177 8.95 11.37 13.73
C MET A 177 9.55 10.73 12.49
N HIS A 178 9.09 9.53 12.19
CA HIS A 178 9.55 8.71 11.07
C HIS A 178 8.40 8.35 10.15
N LEU A 179 8.62 8.54 8.85
CA LEU A 179 7.71 8.05 7.80
C LEU A 179 8.49 7.01 6.98
N PRO A 180 8.18 5.71 7.15
CA PRO A 180 8.83 4.61 6.45
C PRO A 180 8.86 4.76 4.93
N GLU A 181 9.52 3.83 4.23
CA GLU A 181 9.77 3.87 2.78
C GLU A 181 10.69 5.02 2.36
N GLY A 182 11.90 5.06 2.93
CA GLY A 182 12.89 6.11 2.69
C GLY A 182 13.36 6.28 1.25
N ALA A 183 13.07 5.34 0.35
CA ALA A 183 13.37 5.45 -1.08
C ALA A 183 12.39 6.34 -1.85
N THR A 184 11.20 6.61 -1.29
CA THR A 184 10.15 7.40 -1.94
C THR A 184 10.05 8.78 -1.29
N PRO A 185 10.33 9.88 -2.04
CA PRO A 185 10.13 11.23 -1.53
C PRO A 185 8.65 11.49 -1.19
N LYS A 186 8.40 12.03 0.00
CA LYS A 186 7.05 12.31 0.49
C LYS A 186 6.87 13.81 0.65
N ASN A 187 5.83 14.34 0.03
CA ASN A 187 5.53 15.77 0.12
C ASN A 187 4.01 16.00 0.10
N GLY A 188 3.53 16.94 0.90
CA GLY A 188 2.13 17.33 0.94
C GLY A 188 1.65 17.71 2.35
N PRO A 189 0.63 18.57 2.46
CA PRO A 189 0.13 19.08 3.74
C PRO A 189 -0.91 18.15 4.41
N SER A 190 -1.46 17.16 3.69
CA SER A 190 -2.63 16.38 4.12
C SER A 190 -2.38 15.44 5.30
N ALA A 191 -1.12 15.12 5.60
CA ALA A 191 -0.75 14.22 6.69
C ALA A 191 -0.72 14.90 8.08
N GLY A 192 -0.96 16.21 8.17
CA GLY A 192 -0.82 16.99 9.41
C GLY A 192 -1.62 16.44 10.59
N ILE A 193 -2.89 16.06 10.38
CA ILE A 193 -3.72 15.48 11.45
C ILE A 193 -3.21 14.10 11.89
N GLY A 194 -2.75 13.26 10.96
CA GLY A 194 -2.15 11.98 11.29
C GLY A 194 -0.87 12.14 12.13
N MET A 195 -0.05 13.13 11.77
CA MET A 195 1.16 13.48 12.51
C MET A 195 0.86 13.99 13.92
N ALA A 196 -0.12 14.88 14.07
CA ALA A 196 -0.58 15.35 15.37
C ALA A 196 -1.10 14.20 16.23
N THR A 197 -1.89 13.30 15.66
CA THR A 197 -2.45 12.14 16.35
C THR A 197 -1.35 11.17 16.79
N ALA A 198 -0.39 10.86 15.92
CA ALA A 198 0.73 9.98 16.29
C ALA A 198 1.57 10.58 17.42
N LEU A 199 1.85 11.89 17.35
CA LEU A 199 2.60 12.61 18.37
C LEU A 199 1.86 12.63 19.72
N LEU A 200 0.58 12.97 19.72
CA LEU A 200 -0.23 12.97 20.93
C LEU A 200 -0.33 11.58 21.54
N SER A 201 -0.57 10.57 20.73
CA SER A 201 -0.58 9.16 21.15
C SER A 201 0.74 8.74 21.82
N ALA A 202 1.88 9.16 21.26
CA ALA A 202 3.18 8.84 21.82
C ALA A 202 3.47 9.57 23.15
N LEU A 203 2.96 10.79 23.32
CA LEU A 203 3.15 11.60 24.54
C LEU A 203 2.23 11.19 25.68
N CYS A 204 1.02 10.71 25.38
CA CYS A 204 -0.01 10.39 26.36
C CYS A 204 -0.07 8.89 26.74
N LYS A 205 1.01 8.16 26.56
CA LYS A 205 1.12 6.71 26.89
C LYS A 205 0.42 6.30 28.16
#